data_e4c92fe8c4e420c05bf398bb9a62c844
#
_entry.id   e4c92fe8c4e420c05bf398bb9a62c844
#
_cell.length_a   1.000
_cell.length_b   1.000
_cell.length_c   1.000
_cell.angle_alpha   90.00
_cell.angle_beta   90.00
_cell.angle_gamma   90.00
#
_symmetry.space_group_name_H-M   'P 1'
#
loop_
_entity.id
_entity.type
_entity.pdbx_description
1 polymer ?
#
loop_
_entity_poly.entity_id
_entity_poly.type
_entity_poly.pdbx_seq_one_letter_code
_entity_poly.pdbx_strand_id
1 'polypeptide(L)'
;MSSSTPKTQPGASPPEDPERERPPAPRVRGDSALPAQGSLRWSFTWAFAGIVYVIRTQRNMQMHIAAVVIVLVLGLALNLSRLEFVAVIAAISLVLVAEMFNTAVEAAIDAVVTDYHPLVKIAKDVAAGAVLIAAVNAVATAYLVFYSHISDPHHELSTSLHAAPTLLVAGAILLTIVVVLVVKAASGHGMPLRGGLPSGHAAVAFAGWTAITIIADPFAHAGLVSMLAFLMALLVAQSRVEAGIHSAIEVMAGAVIGTGMTIIVFQLWG
;
A
#
# COMPACT_ATOMS: atom_id res chain seq x y z
N MET A 1 -89.04 -39.35 -13.03
CA MET A 1 -87.64 -39.63 -12.80
C MET A 1 -86.85 -38.61 -13.63
N SER A 2 -86.45 -37.51 -13.01
CA SER A 2 -85.78 -36.36 -13.67
C SER A 2 -84.35 -36.34 -13.19
N SER A 3 -83.41 -36.56 -14.11
CA SER A 3 -81.98 -36.52 -13.88
C SER A 3 -81.51 -35.07 -14.08
N SER A 4 -81.13 -34.42 -12.99
CA SER A 4 -80.50 -33.11 -13.01
C SER A 4 -78.98 -33.26 -13.10
N THR A 5 -78.42 -32.86 -14.24
CA THR A 5 -76.96 -32.67 -14.46
C THR A 5 -76.50 -31.44 -13.71
N PRO A 6 -75.35 -31.47 -13.02
CA PRO A 6 -74.80 -30.27 -12.39
C PRO A 6 -74.19 -29.34 -13.44
N LYS A 7 -74.48 -28.07 -13.36
CA LYS A 7 -73.83 -26.96 -14.13
C LYS A 7 -72.42 -26.79 -13.63
N THR A 8 -71.46 -26.98 -14.53
CA THR A 8 -70.05 -26.53 -14.38
C THR A 8 -70.02 -25.02 -14.41
N GLN A 9 -69.49 -24.39 -13.37
CA GLN A 9 -69.17 -22.97 -13.35
C GLN A 9 -67.86 -22.77 -14.19
N PRO A 10 -67.80 -21.84 -15.12
CA PRO A 10 -66.60 -21.44 -15.80
C PRO A 10 -65.87 -20.34 -14.97
N GLY A 11 -64.59 -20.49 -14.73
CA GLY A 11 -63.68 -19.36 -14.39
C GLY A 11 -63.19 -19.28 -12.95
N ALA A 12 -62.54 -20.31 -12.49
CA ALA A 12 -61.54 -20.10 -11.42
C ALA A 12 -60.16 -20.09 -12.12
N SER A 13 -59.53 -18.90 -12.18
CA SER A 13 -58.11 -18.78 -12.56
C SER A 13 -57.27 -19.65 -11.62
N PRO A 14 -56.26 -20.36 -12.11
CA PRO A 14 -55.37 -21.06 -11.19
C PRO A 14 -54.73 -20.06 -10.20
N PRO A 15 -54.46 -20.47 -8.97
CA PRO A 15 -53.82 -19.61 -8.01
C PRO A 15 -52.50 -19.09 -8.57
N GLU A 16 -52.31 -17.76 -8.50
CA GLU A 16 -51.07 -17.11 -8.89
C GLU A 16 -49.92 -17.71 -8.05
N ASP A 17 -48.96 -18.27 -8.72
CA ASP A 17 -47.76 -18.83 -8.14
C ASP A 17 -46.92 -17.68 -7.57
N PRO A 18 -46.77 -17.55 -6.25
CA PRO A 18 -46.00 -16.46 -5.63
C PRO A 18 -44.51 -16.50 -5.98
N GLU A 19 -44.02 -17.53 -6.65
CA GLU A 19 -42.65 -17.58 -7.16
C GLU A 19 -42.46 -16.81 -8.47
N ARG A 20 -43.53 -16.46 -9.21
CA ARG A 20 -43.43 -15.69 -10.46
C ARG A 20 -43.10 -14.20 -10.27
N GLU A 21 -43.32 -13.67 -9.09
CA GLU A 21 -43.07 -12.25 -8.80
C GLU A 21 -41.69 -11.94 -8.14
N ARG A 22 -40.88 -12.95 -7.93
CA ARG A 22 -39.52 -12.67 -7.49
C ARG A 22 -38.74 -12.00 -8.62
N PRO A 23 -38.28 -10.75 -8.46
CA PRO A 23 -37.39 -10.15 -9.43
C PRO A 23 -36.19 -11.11 -9.64
N PRO A 24 -35.74 -11.31 -10.86
CA PRO A 24 -34.59 -12.17 -11.12
C PRO A 24 -33.45 -11.71 -10.23
N ALA A 25 -32.85 -12.63 -9.49
CA ALA A 25 -31.68 -12.36 -8.67
C ALA A 25 -30.67 -11.57 -9.51
N PRO A 26 -30.08 -10.50 -8.98
CA PRO A 26 -29.11 -9.71 -9.72
C PRO A 26 -28.12 -10.69 -10.32
N ARG A 27 -28.04 -10.75 -11.63
CA ARG A 27 -27.02 -11.55 -12.33
C ARG A 27 -25.70 -10.97 -11.85
N VAL A 28 -25.08 -11.65 -10.89
CA VAL A 28 -23.67 -11.46 -10.61
C VAL A 28 -23.02 -11.78 -11.96
N ARG A 29 -22.56 -10.74 -12.61
CA ARG A 29 -21.89 -10.82 -13.91
C ARG A 29 -20.73 -11.77 -13.71
N GLY A 30 -20.91 -13.03 -14.06
CA GLY A 30 -19.92 -14.12 -13.96
C GLY A 30 -18.82 -13.99 -15.01
N ASP A 31 -18.37 -12.77 -15.29
CA ASP A 31 -17.24 -12.47 -16.16
C ASP A 31 -15.98 -12.12 -15.35
N SER A 32 -15.88 -12.59 -14.12
CA SER A 32 -14.57 -12.83 -13.54
C SER A 32 -14.14 -14.25 -13.92
N ALA A 33 -13.86 -14.49 -15.20
CA ALA A 33 -12.82 -15.45 -15.52
C ALA A 33 -11.61 -15.01 -14.68
N LEU A 34 -11.36 -15.73 -13.58
CA LEU A 34 -10.15 -15.51 -12.77
C LEU A 34 -9.01 -15.51 -13.79
N PRO A 35 -8.24 -14.42 -13.90
CA PRO A 35 -7.19 -14.35 -14.89
C PRO A 35 -6.30 -15.56 -14.68
N ALA A 36 -5.88 -16.19 -15.78
CA ALA A 36 -5.15 -17.45 -15.80
C ALA A 36 -4.14 -17.51 -14.66
N GLN A 37 -4.33 -18.45 -13.75
CA GLN A 37 -3.47 -18.68 -12.61
C GLN A 37 -2.06 -18.85 -13.13
N GLY A 38 -1.13 -17.94 -12.78
CA GLY A 38 0.28 -18.14 -13.08
C GLY A 38 1.08 -16.91 -13.54
N SER A 39 0.50 -15.74 -13.78
CA SER A 39 1.31 -14.56 -14.13
C SER A 39 1.75 -13.83 -12.86
N LEU A 40 3.06 -13.77 -12.58
CA LEU A 40 3.66 -12.98 -11.51
C LEU A 40 3.13 -11.53 -11.46
N ARG A 41 2.84 -10.94 -12.65
CA ARG A 41 2.27 -9.58 -12.74
C ARG A 41 0.94 -9.44 -12.02
N TRP A 42 0.07 -10.44 -12.10
CA TRP A 42 -1.23 -10.42 -11.42
C TRP A 42 -1.08 -10.57 -9.91
N SER A 43 -0.16 -11.43 -9.46
CA SER A 43 0.12 -11.59 -8.03
C SER A 43 0.57 -10.29 -7.39
N PHE A 44 1.48 -9.56 -8.03
CA PHE A 44 1.89 -8.23 -7.54
C PHE A 44 0.75 -7.21 -7.57
N THR A 45 -0.07 -7.22 -8.63
CA THR A 45 -1.22 -6.30 -8.72
C THR A 45 -2.19 -6.51 -7.56
N TRP A 46 -2.50 -7.77 -7.23
CA TRP A 46 -3.40 -8.08 -6.12
C TRP A 46 -2.77 -7.80 -4.76
N ALA A 47 -1.48 -8.07 -4.58
CA ALA A 47 -0.77 -7.72 -3.36
C ALA A 47 -0.82 -6.21 -3.08
N PHE A 48 -0.52 -5.38 -4.08
CA PHE A 48 -0.63 -3.93 -3.94
C PHE A 48 -2.08 -3.46 -3.73
N ALA A 49 -3.06 -4.08 -4.39
CA ALA A 49 -4.47 -3.77 -4.18
C ALA A 49 -4.88 -4.04 -2.72
N GLY A 50 -4.41 -5.15 -2.13
CA GLY A 50 -4.61 -5.47 -0.73
C GLY A 50 -4.02 -4.41 0.21
N ILE A 51 -2.77 -4.00 -0.01
CA ILE A 51 -2.13 -2.95 0.78
C ILE A 51 -2.94 -1.64 0.73
N VAL A 52 -3.31 -1.19 -0.47
CA VAL A 52 -4.10 0.04 -0.63
C VAL A 52 -5.49 -0.09 -0.01
N TYR A 53 -6.12 -1.26 -0.11
CA TYR A 53 -7.40 -1.52 0.55
C TYR A 53 -7.31 -1.33 2.06
N VAL A 54 -6.31 -1.95 2.70
CA VAL A 54 -6.13 -1.86 4.16
C VAL A 54 -5.82 -0.42 4.59
N ILE A 55 -4.94 0.31 3.86
CA ILE A 55 -4.65 1.72 4.15
C ILE A 55 -5.93 2.59 4.07
N ARG A 56 -6.85 2.29 3.14
CA ARG A 56 -8.09 3.06 2.99
C ARG A 56 -9.13 2.75 4.05
N THR A 57 -9.25 1.50 4.42
CA THR A 57 -10.39 1.01 5.22
C THR A 57 -10.06 0.90 6.71
N GLN A 58 -8.78 0.70 7.06
CA GLN A 58 -8.37 0.44 8.44
C GLN A 58 -7.73 1.68 9.07
N ARG A 59 -8.39 2.20 10.12
CA ARG A 59 -7.90 3.35 10.88
C ARG A 59 -6.54 3.06 11.55
N ASN A 60 -6.36 1.83 12.06
CA ASN A 60 -5.10 1.43 12.68
C ASN A 60 -3.95 1.46 11.68
N MET A 61 -4.17 0.94 10.46
CA MET A 61 -3.17 1.02 9.39
C MET A 61 -2.77 2.46 9.06
N GLN A 62 -3.73 3.39 9.03
CA GLN A 62 -3.42 4.82 8.79
C GLN A 62 -2.53 5.39 9.90
N MET A 63 -2.77 5.03 11.17
CA MET A 63 -1.92 5.43 12.30
C MET A 63 -0.53 4.80 12.19
N HIS A 64 -0.44 3.52 11.82
CA HIS A 64 0.85 2.85 11.60
C HIS A 64 1.64 3.49 10.47
N ILE A 65 1.01 3.84 9.33
CA ILE A 65 1.68 4.54 8.23
C ILE A 65 2.18 5.92 8.66
N ALA A 66 1.41 6.67 9.45
CA ALA A 66 1.88 7.95 9.99
C ALA A 66 3.11 7.76 10.91
N ALA A 67 3.08 6.75 11.78
CA ALA A 67 4.22 6.39 12.61
C ALA A 67 5.45 5.98 11.77
N VAL A 68 5.26 5.22 10.69
CA VAL A 68 6.34 4.83 9.76
C VAL A 68 7.02 6.06 9.17
N VAL A 69 6.26 7.05 8.70
CA VAL A 69 6.84 8.30 8.17
C VAL A 69 7.66 9.01 9.23
N ILE A 70 7.12 9.15 10.44
CA ILE A 70 7.83 9.81 11.56
C ILE A 70 9.13 9.07 11.89
N VAL A 71 9.08 7.75 12.02
CA VAL A 71 10.23 6.92 12.37
C VAL A 71 11.31 6.95 11.28
N LEU A 72 10.93 6.92 10.00
CA LEU A 72 11.88 7.03 8.89
C LEU A 72 12.55 8.40 8.87
N VAL A 73 11.78 9.47 9.06
CA VAL A 73 12.32 10.84 9.14
C VAL A 73 13.28 11.00 10.32
N LEU A 74 12.90 10.51 11.51
CA LEU A 74 13.76 10.51 12.68
C LEU A 74 15.01 9.65 12.49
N GLY A 75 14.88 8.49 11.87
CA GLY A 75 16.00 7.60 11.58
C GLY A 75 17.04 8.23 10.66
N LEU A 76 16.59 9.01 9.66
CA LEU A 76 17.48 9.80 8.81
C LEU A 76 18.08 10.97 9.59
N ALA A 77 17.26 11.70 10.36
CA ALA A 77 17.71 12.86 11.15
C ALA A 77 18.77 12.53 12.20
N LEU A 78 18.67 11.35 12.80
CA LEU A 78 19.60 10.89 13.85
C LEU A 78 20.74 10.03 13.29
N ASN A 79 20.86 9.93 11.97
CA ASN A 79 21.95 9.23 11.28
C ASN A 79 22.18 7.79 11.81
N LEU A 80 21.10 7.00 11.84
CA LEU A 80 21.15 5.61 12.31
C LEU A 80 22.22 4.79 11.59
N SER A 81 22.89 3.90 12.29
CA SER A 81 23.76 2.91 11.68
C SER A 81 22.96 1.97 10.78
N ARG A 82 23.64 1.27 9.87
CA ARG A 82 22.99 0.31 8.94
C ARG A 82 22.21 -0.76 9.70
N LEU A 83 22.76 -1.26 10.82
CA LEU A 83 22.10 -2.32 11.60
C LEU A 83 20.86 -1.80 12.32
N GLU A 84 20.92 -0.61 12.90
CA GLU A 84 19.77 0.07 13.53
C GLU A 84 18.68 0.34 12.50
N PHE A 85 19.04 0.82 11.30
CA PHE A 85 18.09 1.06 10.23
C PHE A 85 17.38 -0.25 9.79
N VAL A 86 18.12 -1.36 9.65
CA VAL A 86 17.54 -2.67 9.35
C VAL A 86 16.61 -3.13 10.47
N ALA A 87 17.00 -2.97 11.75
CA ALA A 87 16.13 -3.32 12.88
C ALA A 87 14.81 -2.53 12.88
N VAL A 88 14.89 -1.23 12.62
CA VAL A 88 13.70 -0.36 12.49
C VAL A 88 12.80 -0.81 11.35
N ILE A 89 13.35 -1.06 10.16
CA ILE A 89 12.58 -1.55 9.02
C ILE A 89 11.93 -2.91 9.30
N ALA A 90 12.64 -3.82 9.97
CA ALA A 90 12.09 -5.12 10.35
C ALA A 90 10.90 -4.96 11.32
N ALA A 91 11.02 -4.09 12.33
CA ALA A 91 9.96 -3.81 13.28
C ALA A 91 8.72 -3.19 12.58
N ILE A 92 8.93 -2.20 11.71
CA ILE A 92 7.88 -1.60 10.87
C ILE A 92 7.17 -2.68 10.04
N SER A 93 7.94 -3.50 9.34
CA SER A 93 7.40 -4.56 8.47
C SER A 93 6.54 -5.55 9.27
N LEU A 94 6.96 -5.91 10.47
CA LEU A 94 6.23 -6.83 11.34
C LEU A 94 4.87 -6.26 11.74
N VAL A 95 4.79 -4.97 12.10
CA VAL A 95 3.52 -4.30 12.45
C VAL A 95 2.58 -4.25 11.25
N LEU A 96 3.08 -3.84 10.08
CA LEU A 96 2.26 -3.73 8.87
C LEU A 96 1.74 -5.11 8.42
N VAL A 97 2.57 -6.14 8.48
CA VAL A 97 2.17 -7.52 8.16
C VAL A 97 1.13 -8.02 9.15
N ALA A 98 1.32 -7.81 10.45
CA ALA A 98 0.35 -8.21 11.46
C ALA A 98 -1.02 -7.54 11.25
N GLU A 99 -1.04 -6.23 10.95
CA GLU A 99 -2.28 -5.48 10.68
C GLU A 99 -2.98 -5.98 9.40
N MET A 100 -2.22 -6.30 8.36
CA MET A 100 -2.79 -6.89 7.15
C MET A 100 -3.41 -8.27 7.41
N PHE A 101 -2.76 -9.12 8.21
CA PHE A 101 -3.32 -10.40 8.60
C PHE A 101 -4.56 -10.25 9.48
N ASN A 102 -4.56 -9.32 10.43
CA ASN A 102 -5.74 -9.00 11.24
C ASN A 102 -6.92 -8.62 10.34
N THR A 103 -6.71 -7.68 9.42
CA THR A 103 -7.75 -7.25 8.47
C THR A 103 -8.24 -8.41 7.59
N ALA A 104 -7.34 -9.28 7.12
CA ALA A 104 -7.72 -10.43 6.30
C ALA A 104 -8.57 -11.43 7.10
N VAL A 105 -8.23 -11.69 8.37
CA VAL A 105 -9.02 -12.57 9.28
C VAL A 105 -10.39 -11.96 9.52
N GLU A 106 -10.48 -10.66 9.84
CA GLU A 106 -11.75 -9.97 10.03
C GLU A 106 -12.64 -10.06 8.79
N ALA A 107 -12.10 -9.73 7.61
CA ALA A 107 -12.84 -9.77 6.36
C ALA A 107 -13.30 -11.18 5.99
N ALA A 108 -12.47 -12.21 6.22
CA ALA A 108 -12.83 -13.60 5.95
C ALA A 108 -13.97 -14.09 6.87
N ILE A 109 -13.93 -13.72 8.14
CA ILE A 109 -14.95 -14.08 9.11
C ILE A 109 -16.26 -13.35 8.78
N ASP A 110 -16.22 -12.04 8.55
CA ASP A 110 -17.40 -11.21 8.29
C ASP A 110 -18.10 -11.59 6.96
N ALA A 111 -17.38 -12.21 6.04
CA ALA A 111 -17.97 -12.74 4.79
C ALA A 111 -18.82 -14.01 5.00
N VAL A 112 -18.62 -14.74 6.10
CA VAL A 112 -19.25 -16.06 6.32
C VAL A 112 -20.19 -16.08 7.52
N VAL A 113 -19.93 -15.24 8.52
CA VAL A 113 -20.67 -15.25 9.80
C VAL A 113 -21.39 -13.92 9.98
N THR A 114 -22.74 -13.99 10.00
CA THR A 114 -23.61 -12.82 10.19
C THR A 114 -24.04 -12.62 11.63
N ASP A 115 -24.03 -13.69 12.43
CA ASP A 115 -24.49 -13.67 13.81
C ASP A 115 -23.31 -13.76 14.80
N TYR A 116 -23.57 -13.31 16.03
CA TYR A 116 -22.57 -13.41 17.09
C TYR A 116 -22.25 -14.87 17.42
N HIS A 117 -20.97 -15.22 17.34
CA HIS A 117 -20.46 -16.53 17.75
C HIS A 117 -19.21 -16.36 18.64
N PRO A 118 -19.15 -17.02 19.83
CA PRO A 118 -18.02 -16.84 20.75
C PRO A 118 -16.64 -17.16 20.13
N LEU A 119 -16.53 -18.19 19.29
CA LEU A 119 -15.27 -18.55 18.62
C LEU A 119 -14.84 -17.49 17.61
N VAL A 120 -15.79 -16.83 16.94
CA VAL A 120 -15.53 -15.72 16.03
C VAL A 120 -14.88 -14.55 16.78
N LYS A 121 -15.45 -14.21 17.95
CA LYS A 121 -14.86 -13.18 18.82
C LYS A 121 -13.44 -13.55 19.22
N ILE A 122 -13.19 -14.78 19.65
CA ILE A 122 -11.86 -15.25 20.03
C ILE A 122 -10.88 -15.14 18.84
N ALA A 123 -11.29 -15.55 17.64
CA ALA A 123 -10.42 -15.47 16.46
C ALA A 123 -10.02 -14.02 16.12
N LYS A 124 -10.97 -13.08 16.19
CA LYS A 124 -10.70 -11.65 16.01
C LYS A 124 -9.80 -11.08 17.11
N ASP A 125 -10.07 -11.45 18.38
CA ASP A 125 -9.24 -11.00 19.51
C ASP A 125 -7.80 -11.51 19.39
N VAL A 126 -7.59 -12.75 18.96
CA VAL A 126 -6.24 -13.33 18.72
C VAL A 126 -5.52 -12.61 17.59
N ALA A 127 -6.21 -12.32 16.49
CA ALA A 127 -5.62 -11.57 15.37
C ALA A 127 -5.21 -10.15 15.80
N ALA A 128 -6.08 -9.45 16.53
CA ALA A 128 -5.74 -8.13 17.12
C ALA A 128 -4.60 -8.22 18.14
N GLY A 129 -4.54 -9.31 18.93
CA GLY A 129 -3.43 -9.59 19.85
C GLY A 129 -2.07 -9.69 19.15
N ALA A 130 -2.03 -10.27 17.95
CA ALA A 130 -0.80 -10.33 17.14
C ALA A 130 -0.31 -8.92 16.74
N VAL A 131 -1.23 -8.02 16.38
CA VAL A 131 -0.91 -6.61 16.08
C VAL A 131 -0.34 -5.93 17.33
N LEU A 132 -0.95 -6.15 18.49
CA LEU A 132 -0.48 -5.57 19.74
C LEU A 132 0.95 -6.02 20.08
N ILE A 133 1.25 -7.30 19.93
CA ILE A 133 2.61 -7.85 20.16
C ILE A 133 3.60 -7.20 19.20
N ALA A 134 3.26 -7.09 17.92
CA ALA A 134 4.11 -6.46 16.93
C ALA A 134 4.34 -4.96 17.24
N ALA A 135 3.30 -4.24 17.67
CA ALA A 135 3.40 -2.84 18.06
C ALA A 135 4.28 -2.64 19.30
N VAL A 136 4.15 -3.50 20.32
CA VAL A 136 5.03 -3.46 21.51
C VAL A 136 6.48 -3.70 21.11
N ASN A 137 6.75 -4.69 20.24
CA ASN A 137 8.08 -4.93 19.70
C ASN A 137 8.63 -3.71 18.95
N ALA A 138 7.80 -3.04 18.14
CA ALA A 138 8.23 -1.85 17.40
C ALA A 138 8.55 -0.68 18.34
N VAL A 139 7.75 -0.47 19.39
CA VAL A 139 8.02 0.55 20.41
C VAL A 139 9.31 0.24 21.17
N ALA A 140 9.53 -1.01 21.55
CA ALA A 140 10.76 -1.43 22.22
C ALA A 140 11.99 -1.22 21.32
N THR A 141 11.91 -1.62 20.05
CA THR A 141 12.97 -1.40 19.07
C THR A 141 13.26 0.09 18.89
N ALA A 142 12.21 0.91 18.70
CA ALA A 142 12.36 2.34 18.59
C ALA A 142 13.00 2.95 19.83
N TYR A 143 12.55 2.55 21.02
CA TYR A 143 13.15 3.02 22.27
C TYR A 143 14.64 2.70 22.35
N LEU A 144 15.03 1.45 22.10
CA LEU A 144 16.44 1.02 22.17
C LEU A 144 17.32 1.75 21.16
N VAL A 145 16.81 1.93 19.92
CA VAL A 145 17.54 2.59 18.84
C VAL A 145 17.64 4.10 19.08
N PHE A 146 16.54 4.77 19.38
CA PHE A 146 16.53 6.22 19.48
C PHE A 146 17.04 6.75 20.81
N TYR A 147 16.89 5.98 21.90
CA TYR A 147 17.36 6.40 23.23
C TYR A 147 18.85 6.65 23.27
N SER A 148 19.66 5.79 22.64
CA SER A 148 21.11 5.97 22.57
C SER A 148 21.54 7.26 21.87
N HIS A 149 20.78 7.67 20.85
CA HIS A 149 21.04 8.90 20.06
C HIS A 149 20.57 10.17 20.76
N ILE A 150 19.56 10.08 21.63
CA ILE A 150 19.01 11.24 22.35
C ILE A 150 19.73 11.46 23.68
N SER A 151 20.17 10.38 24.34
CA SER A 151 20.72 10.44 25.70
C SER A 151 22.20 10.79 25.77
N ASP A 152 22.92 10.71 24.64
CA ASP A 152 24.33 11.08 24.57
C ASP A 152 24.51 12.45 23.89
N PRO A 153 24.58 13.56 24.68
CA PRO A 153 24.79 14.89 24.13
C PRO A 153 26.19 15.08 23.54
N HIS A 154 27.11 14.14 23.73
CA HIS A 154 28.45 14.11 23.16
C HIS A 154 28.55 13.22 21.91
N HIS A 155 27.51 12.51 21.53
CA HIS A 155 27.42 11.96 20.19
C HIS A 155 27.44 13.16 19.23
N GLU A 156 28.65 13.46 18.80
CA GLU A 156 29.01 14.65 18.03
C GLU A 156 27.96 14.99 16.97
N LEU A 157 27.09 15.94 17.31
CA LEU A 157 26.32 16.69 16.31
C LEU A 157 27.28 17.36 15.30
N SER A 158 28.58 17.26 15.53
CA SER A 158 29.61 18.05 14.83
C SER A 158 30.32 17.31 13.69
N THR A 159 30.22 15.98 13.55
CA THR A 159 31.01 15.29 12.52
C THR A 159 30.23 14.48 11.49
N SER A 160 28.92 14.37 11.57
CA SER A 160 28.17 13.59 10.58
C SER A 160 26.72 14.07 10.43
N LEU A 161 26.49 15.32 10.08
CA LEU A 161 25.22 15.73 9.45
C LEU A 161 25.06 15.09 8.05
N HIS A 162 26.01 14.25 7.65
CA HIS A 162 25.98 13.57 6.36
C HIS A 162 25.71 12.08 6.57
N ALA A 163 24.45 11.70 6.53
CA ALA A 163 24.07 10.29 6.49
C ALA A 163 24.78 9.59 5.31
N ALA A 164 25.21 8.35 5.51
CA ALA A 164 25.85 7.59 4.41
C ALA A 164 24.98 7.64 3.15
N PRO A 165 25.51 7.98 1.96
CA PRO A 165 24.70 8.13 0.75
C PRO A 165 23.77 6.95 0.45
N THR A 166 24.18 5.74 0.82
CA THR A 166 23.36 4.52 0.68
C THR A 166 22.11 4.55 1.55
N LEU A 167 22.16 5.11 2.75
CA LEU A 167 21.00 5.23 3.66
C LEU A 167 20.06 6.34 3.20
N LEU A 168 20.63 7.46 2.70
CA LEU A 168 19.83 8.53 2.10
C LEU A 168 19.03 8.04 0.90
N VAL A 169 19.68 7.28 -0.01
CA VAL A 169 18.97 6.69 -1.15
C VAL A 169 17.87 5.73 -0.71
N ALA A 170 18.19 4.81 0.22
CA ALA A 170 17.22 3.85 0.73
C ALA A 170 16.03 4.57 1.40
N GLY A 171 16.30 5.54 2.27
CA GLY A 171 15.30 6.34 2.95
C GLY A 171 14.44 7.16 1.99
N ALA A 172 15.05 7.81 0.99
CA ALA A 172 14.32 8.58 -0.02
C ALA A 172 13.39 7.70 -0.85
N ILE A 173 13.83 6.51 -1.26
CA ILE A 173 13.01 5.54 -1.99
C ILE A 173 11.87 5.04 -1.11
N LEU A 174 12.13 4.64 0.13
CA LEU A 174 11.11 4.16 1.06
C LEU A 174 10.05 5.23 1.34
N LEU A 175 10.46 6.46 1.63
CA LEU A 175 9.54 7.58 1.82
C LEU A 175 8.74 7.87 0.56
N THR A 176 9.37 7.83 -0.62
CA THR A 176 8.67 7.99 -1.90
C THR A 176 7.59 6.91 -2.07
N ILE A 177 7.91 5.64 -1.79
CA ILE A 177 6.94 4.54 -1.88
C ILE A 177 5.78 4.75 -0.91
N VAL A 178 6.05 5.12 0.35
CA VAL A 178 5.02 5.38 1.36
C VAL A 178 4.12 6.53 0.92
N VAL A 179 4.68 7.65 0.46
CA VAL A 179 3.90 8.80 -0.05
C VAL A 179 3.03 8.40 -1.24
N VAL A 180 3.57 7.65 -2.21
CA VAL A 180 2.80 7.14 -3.35
C VAL A 180 1.63 6.27 -2.89
N LEU A 181 1.86 5.37 -1.93
CA LEU A 181 0.80 4.50 -1.40
C LEU A 181 -0.29 5.31 -0.69
N VAL A 182 0.09 6.30 0.13
CA VAL A 182 -0.84 7.19 0.83
C VAL A 182 -1.66 8.01 -0.17
N VAL A 183 -1.02 8.63 -1.16
CA VAL A 183 -1.72 9.43 -2.18
C VAL A 183 -2.65 8.55 -3.01
N LYS A 184 -2.24 7.34 -3.40
CA LYS A 184 -3.11 6.38 -4.09
C LYS A 184 -4.29 5.96 -3.20
N ALA A 185 -4.04 5.72 -1.91
CA ALA A 185 -5.10 5.42 -0.97
C ALA A 185 -6.09 6.59 -0.82
N ALA A 186 -5.62 7.82 -0.79
CA ALA A 186 -6.46 9.02 -0.68
C ALA A 186 -7.23 9.36 -1.96
N SER A 187 -6.61 9.19 -3.14
CA SER A 187 -7.20 9.58 -4.42
C SER A 187 -8.40 8.75 -4.88
N GLY A 188 -8.57 7.54 -4.35
CA GLY A 188 -9.74 6.72 -4.63
C GLY A 188 -9.83 6.12 -6.05
N HIS A 189 -8.92 6.46 -6.95
CA HIS A 189 -8.99 6.12 -8.38
C HIS A 189 -7.95 5.08 -8.80
N GLY A 190 -8.39 4.06 -9.54
CA GLY A 190 -7.55 3.08 -10.23
C GLY A 190 -7.06 1.90 -9.37
N MET A 191 -6.57 0.86 -10.05
CA MET A 191 -5.85 -0.25 -9.41
C MET A 191 -4.41 0.19 -9.13
N PRO A 192 -3.79 -0.24 -8.02
CA PRO A 192 -2.47 0.24 -7.58
C PRO A 192 -1.34 0.14 -8.61
N LEU A 193 -1.39 -0.84 -9.51
CA LEU A 193 -0.41 -1.03 -10.59
C LEU A 193 -1.00 -0.81 -12.00
N ARG A 194 -2.32 -0.55 -12.12
CA ARG A 194 -3.02 -0.29 -13.38
C ARG A 194 -3.76 1.04 -13.31
N GLY A 195 -3.05 2.14 -13.52
CA GLY A 195 -3.63 3.47 -13.48
C GLY A 195 -3.78 4.03 -12.07
N GLY A 196 -4.28 5.25 -11.99
CA GLY A 196 -4.45 6.01 -10.77
C GLY A 196 -3.24 6.87 -10.41
N LEU A 197 -3.55 8.02 -9.84
CA LEU A 197 -2.59 9.06 -9.46
C LEU A 197 -1.93 8.73 -8.11
N PRO A 198 -0.61 8.81 -7.96
CA PRO A 198 0.44 8.97 -8.95
C PRO A 198 0.99 7.64 -9.48
N SER A 199 1.79 7.66 -10.58
CA SER A 199 2.52 6.48 -11.05
C SER A 199 3.68 6.13 -10.11
N GLY A 200 3.59 4.99 -9.41
CA GLY A 200 4.64 4.55 -8.49
C GLY A 200 5.95 4.20 -9.20
N HIS A 201 5.90 3.61 -10.40
CA HIS A 201 7.10 3.30 -11.19
C HIS A 201 7.84 4.57 -11.61
N ALA A 202 7.12 5.60 -12.05
CA ALA A 202 7.71 6.88 -12.38
C ALA A 202 8.31 7.55 -11.13
N ALA A 203 7.61 7.52 -10.00
CA ALA A 203 8.10 8.09 -8.75
C ALA A 203 9.44 7.47 -8.33
N VAL A 204 9.54 6.14 -8.30
CA VAL A 204 10.79 5.45 -7.93
C VAL A 204 11.90 5.69 -8.96
N ALA A 205 11.58 5.69 -10.26
CA ALA A 205 12.58 5.92 -11.30
C ALA A 205 13.17 7.34 -11.22
N PHE A 206 12.33 8.36 -11.02
CA PHE A 206 12.78 9.74 -10.89
C PHE A 206 13.45 10.02 -9.53
N ALA A 207 13.03 9.36 -8.46
CA ALA A 207 13.76 9.38 -7.18
C ALA A 207 15.18 8.84 -7.35
N GLY A 208 15.33 7.70 -8.05
CA GLY A 208 16.63 7.10 -8.35
C GLY A 208 17.51 8.01 -9.22
N TRP A 209 16.97 8.60 -10.29
CA TRP A 209 17.68 9.58 -11.11
C TRP A 209 18.19 10.77 -10.27
N THR A 210 17.32 11.36 -9.46
CA THR A 210 17.67 12.51 -8.61
C THR A 210 18.78 12.15 -7.62
N ALA A 211 18.68 11.00 -6.97
CA ALA A 211 19.71 10.50 -6.06
C ALA A 211 21.06 10.30 -6.77
N ILE A 212 21.05 9.65 -7.95
CA ILE A 212 22.24 9.46 -8.77
C ILE A 212 22.86 10.81 -9.15
N THR A 213 22.05 11.78 -9.55
CA THR A 213 22.50 13.11 -9.93
C THR A 213 23.23 13.81 -8.80
N ILE A 214 22.64 13.79 -7.58
CA ILE A 214 23.23 14.44 -6.40
C ILE A 214 24.53 13.74 -5.99
N ILE A 215 24.54 12.41 -5.96
CA ILE A 215 25.73 11.63 -5.55
C ILE A 215 26.87 11.74 -6.58
N ALA A 216 26.55 11.85 -7.86
CA ALA A 216 27.53 11.93 -8.92
C ALA A 216 28.21 13.31 -9.04
N ASP A 217 27.60 14.37 -8.50
CA ASP A 217 28.04 15.76 -8.65
C ASP A 217 29.55 15.98 -8.43
N PRO A 218 30.19 15.41 -7.39
CA PRO A 218 31.62 15.60 -7.14
C PRO A 218 32.54 14.80 -8.09
N PHE A 219 32.02 13.94 -8.98
CA PHE A 219 32.81 13.03 -9.79
C PHE A 219 32.99 13.55 -11.23
N ALA A 220 34.10 13.15 -11.86
CA ALA A 220 34.28 13.34 -13.30
C ALA A 220 33.12 12.66 -14.05
N HIS A 221 32.64 13.33 -15.10
CA HIS A 221 31.51 12.84 -15.92
C HIS A 221 30.12 12.81 -15.20
N ALA A 222 29.92 13.52 -14.08
CA ALA A 222 28.67 13.64 -13.40
C ALA A 222 27.48 13.94 -14.33
N GLY A 223 27.64 14.88 -15.24
CA GLY A 223 26.63 15.24 -16.25
C GLY A 223 26.24 14.08 -17.16
N LEU A 224 27.22 13.25 -17.60
CA LEU A 224 26.93 12.08 -18.42
C LEU A 224 26.16 11.00 -17.63
N VAL A 225 26.58 10.74 -16.40
CA VAL A 225 25.93 9.77 -15.51
C VAL A 225 24.49 10.21 -15.21
N SER A 226 24.29 11.49 -14.88
CA SER A 226 22.95 12.06 -14.65
C SER A 226 22.06 11.96 -15.90
N MET A 227 22.61 12.29 -17.08
CA MET A 227 21.88 12.22 -18.34
C MET A 227 21.43 10.77 -18.64
N LEU A 228 22.31 9.79 -18.49
CA LEU A 228 21.97 8.38 -18.70
C LEU A 228 20.91 7.90 -17.70
N ALA A 229 21.02 8.26 -16.42
CA ALA A 229 20.03 7.94 -15.41
C ALA A 229 18.67 8.60 -15.71
N PHE A 230 18.67 9.85 -16.20
CA PHE A 230 17.47 10.54 -16.65
C PHE A 230 16.79 9.84 -17.82
N LEU A 231 17.58 9.44 -18.84
CA LEU A 231 17.04 8.68 -19.97
C LEU A 231 16.39 7.36 -19.51
N MET A 232 17.00 6.65 -18.57
CA MET A 232 16.41 5.45 -17.99
C MET A 232 15.10 5.74 -17.27
N ALA A 233 15.03 6.83 -16.48
CA ALA A 233 13.80 7.25 -15.82
C ALA A 233 12.71 7.62 -16.83
N LEU A 234 13.06 8.30 -17.93
CA LEU A 234 12.14 8.62 -19.02
C LEU A 234 11.62 7.36 -19.74
N LEU A 235 12.49 6.39 -20.02
CA LEU A 235 12.08 5.12 -20.64
C LEU A 235 11.11 4.35 -19.75
N VAL A 236 11.33 4.34 -18.44
CA VAL A 236 10.36 3.78 -17.47
C VAL A 236 9.04 4.54 -17.55
N ALA A 237 9.06 5.86 -17.52
CA ALA A 237 7.88 6.71 -17.61
C ALA A 237 7.10 6.47 -18.91
N GLN A 238 7.80 6.51 -20.07
CA GLN A 238 7.25 6.27 -21.40
C GLN A 238 6.60 4.89 -21.48
N SER A 239 7.26 3.84 -20.99
CA SER A 239 6.72 2.48 -20.99
C SER A 239 5.39 2.35 -20.24
N ARG A 240 5.13 3.19 -19.23
CA ARG A 240 3.85 3.19 -18.50
C ARG A 240 2.72 3.85 -19.30
N VAL A 241 3.05 4.88 -20.06
CA VAL A 241 2.09 5.57 -20.95
C VAL A 241 1.79 4.69 -22.17
N GLU A 242 2.80 4.18 -22.86
CA GLU A 242 2.62 3.33 -24.05
C GLU A 242 1.86 2.03 -23.75
N ALA A 243 2.10 1.44 -22.59
CA ALA A 243 1.33 0.27 -22.15
C ALA A 243 -0.14 0.59 -21.78
N GLY A 244 -0.57 1.85 -21.86
CA GLY A 244 -1.93 2.28 -21.48
C GLY A 244 -2.24 2.05 -19.98
N ILE A 245 -1.21 1.87 -19.15
CA ILE A 245 -1.37 1.60 -17.72
C ILE A 245 -1.58 2.90 -16.94
N HIS A 246 -0.92 3.99 -17.37
CA HIS A 246 -0.96 5.30 -16.75
C HIS A 246 -1.12 6.40 -17.79
N SER A 247 -1.83 7.46 -17.45
CA SER A 247 -1.86 8.70 -18.23
C SER A 247 -0.55 9.49 -18.04
N ALA A 248 -0.26 10.39 -18.96
CA ALA A 248 0.89 11.28 -18.85
C ALA A 248 0.89 12.10 -17.54
N ILE A 249 -0.30 12.55 -17.10
CA ILE A 249 -0.47 13.31 -15.84
C ILE A 249 -0.10 12.46 -14.62
N GLU A 250 -0.52 11.19 -14.59
CA GLU A 250 -0.17 10.27 -13.49
C GLU A 250 1.33 10.00 -13.40
N VAL A 251 1.98 9.90 -14.56
CA VAL A 251 3.42 9.72 -14.68
C VAL A 251 4.16 10.98 -14.23
N MET A 252 3.72 12.16 -14.70
CA MET A 252 4.30 13.44 -14.26
C MET A 252 4.16 13.67 -12.76
N ALA A 253 2.99 13.38 -12.20
CA ALA A 253 2.79 13.46 -10.74
C ALA A 253 3.73 12.53 -9.98
N GLY A 254 3.92 11.30 -10.47
CA GLY A 254 4.92 10.37 -9.92
C GLY A 254 6.33 10.93 -9.98
N ALA A 255 6.75 11.46 -11.13
CA ALA A 255 8.06 12.07 -11.32
C ALA A 255 8.30 13.23 -10.34
N VAL A 256 7.34 14.13 -10.19
CA VAL A 256 7.42 15.26 -9.25
C VAL A 256 7.56 14.79 -7.80
N ILE A 257 6.76 13.80 -7.40
CA ILE A 257 6.84 13.24 -6.03
C ILE A 257 8.21 12.59 -5.81
N GLY A 258 8.68 11.75 -6.72
CA GLY A 258 9.97 11.07 -6.57
C GLY A 258 11.14 12.03 -6.49
N THR A 259 11.21 12.99 -7.42
CA THR A 259 12.24 14.04 -7.42
C THR A 259 12.18 14.90 -6.17
N GLY A 260 10.98 15.41 -5.82
CA GLY A 260 10.79 16.28 -4.67
C GLY A 260 11.15 15.60 -3.35
N MET A 261 10.71 14.38 -3.12
CA MET A 261 11.05 13.62 -1.90
C MET A 261 12.56 13.39 -1.79
N THR A 262 13.22 13.04 -2.89
CA THR A 262 14.67 12.82 -2.88
C THR A 262 15.43 14.10 -2.61
N ILE A 263 15.06 15.21 -3.25
CA ILE A 263 15.67 16.52 -2.96
C ILE A 263 15.51 16.88 -1.50
N ILE A 264 14.31 16.76 -0.94
CA ILE A 264 14.04 17.05 0.47
C ILE A 264 14.93 16.20 1.38
N VAL A 265 15.00 14.89 1.16
CA VAL A 265 15.84 14.00 1.97
C VAL A 265 17.31 14.41 1.89
N PHE A 266 17.83 14.66 0.69
CA PHE A 266 19.24 15.03 0.54
C PHE A 266 19.56 16.44 1.00
N GLN A 267 18.63 17.40 0.96
CA GLN A 267 18.84 18.74 1.50
C GLN A 267 18.78 18.81 3.02
N LEU A 268 18.01 17.91 3.64
CA LEU A 268 17.87 17.91 5.10
C LEU A 268 18.96 17.08 5.80
N TRP A 269 19.49 16.04 5.15
CA TRP A 269 20.38 15.06 5.76
C TRP A 269 21.60 14.66 4.92
N GLY A 270 21.81 15.29 3.74
CA GLY A 270 22.94 15.06 2.82
C GLY A 270 24.09 16.05 2.92
#